data_ae636920ca9479558eb04af041925fee
#
_entry.id   ae636920ca9479558eb04af041925fee
#
_cell.length_a   1.000
_cell.length_b   1.000
_cell.length_c   1.000
_cell.angle_alpha   90.00
_cell.angle_beta   90.00
_cell.angle_gamma   90.00
#
_symmetry.space_group_name_H-M   'P 1'
#
loop_
_entity.id
_entity.type
_entity.pdbx_description
1 polymer ?
#
loop_
_entity_poly.entity_id
_entity_poly.type
_entity_poly.pdbx_seq_one_letter_code
_entity_poly.pdbx_strand_id
1 'polypeptide(L)'
;LQRLKYVQRTGQGVDIIYRDMVSSGKPYPEYRSYSDAVSLTMYSGIDDIEFVKFIAEEQNSRQWNSSLAELMILRFLTDNRRISFSEARELLQGTKDITQKSLNSLIKKGLIEISGKKYMLTAKMYQAVKSDIEYMQDKVLQYVKAKGLIMEYMVVL
;
A
#
# COMPACT_ATOMS: atom_id res chain seq x y z
N LEU A 1 22.59 17.39 20.07
CA LEU A 1 21.51 17.22 19.07
C LEU A 1 20.14 17.09 19.74
N GLN A 2 20.02 16.37 20.86
CA GLN A 2 18.76 16.18 21.58
C GLN A 2 18.24 17.48 22.24
N ARG A 3 19.13 18.31 22.80
CA ARG A 3 18.80 19.64 23.36
C ARG A 3 18.28 20.61 22.29
N LEU A 4 18.63 20.37 21.02
CA LEU A 4 18.21 21.17 19.87
C LEU A 4 16.94 20.61 19.20
N LYS A 5 16.29 19.61 19.80
CA LYS A 5 15.09 18.93 19.26
C LYS A 5 15.24 18.28 17.87
N TYR A 6 16.47 18.06 17.40
CA TYR A 6 16.73 17.39 16.11
C TYR A 6 16.63 15.85 16.20
N VAL A 7 16.59 15.27 17.40
CA VAL A 7 16.47 13.82 17.60
C VAL A 7 15.39 13.54 18.66
N GLN A 8 14.42 12.74 18.29
CA GLN A 8 13.41 12.21 19.21
C GLN A 8 13.86 10.83 19.72
N ARG A 9 13.78 10.61 21.04
CA ARG A 9 14.18 9.33 21.69
C ARG A 9 13.12 8.24 21.63
N THR A 10 11.96 8.51 21.06
CA THR A 10 10.77 7.65 21.20
C THR A 10 10.70 6.49 20.21
N GLY A 11 11.71 6.28 19.37
CA GLY A 11 11.70 5.23 18.34
C GLY A 11 10.67 5.43 17.21
N GLN A 12 9.94 6.52 17.23
CA GLN A 12 8.83 6.80 16.29
C GLN A 12 9.31 7.32 14.91
N GLY A 13 10.58 7.65 14.76
CA GLY A 13 11.11 8.24 13.51
C GLY A 13 10.98 7.31 12.31
N VAL A 14 11.21 6.02 12.51
CA VAL A 14 11.06 5.00 11.47
C VAL A 14 9.60 4.90 11.03
N ASP A 15 8.67 4.83 11.97
CA ASP A 15 7.23 4.74 11.68
C ASP A 15 6.72 5.98 10.91
N ILE A 16 7.24 7.16 11.24
CA ILE A 16 6.91 8.41 10.54
C ILE A 16 7.39 8.33 9.09
N ILE A 17 8.64 7.92 8.87
CA ILE A 17 9.21 7.79 7.51
C ILE A 17 8.39 6.79 6.68
N TYR A 18 8.08 5.61 7.24
CA TYR A 18 7.24 4.62 6.56
C TYR A 18 5.86 5.18 6.23
N ARG A 19 5.21 5.84 7.19
CA ARG A 19 3.88 6.44 6.98
C ARG A 19 3.91 7.48 5.88
N ASP A 20 4.86 8.40 5.93
CA ASP A 20 4.96 9.49 4.97
C ASP A 20 5.24 8.97 3.56
N MET A 21 6.11 7.97 3.41
CA MET A 21 6.38 7.36 2.11
C MET A 21 5.17 6.62 1.56
N VAL A 22 4.56 5.74 2.37
CA VAL A 22 3.40 4.95 1.93
C VAL A 22 2.19 5.84 1.62
N SER A 23 1.88 6.83 2.47
CA SER A 23 0.76 7.75 2.23
C SER A 23 0.99 8.67 1.02
N SER A 24 2.25 8.88 0.64
CA SER A 24 2.64 9.63 -0.57
C SER A 24 2.76 8.74 -1.81
N GLY A 25 2.34 7.47 -1.75
CA GLY A 25 2.40 6.52 -2.87
C GLY A 25 3.82 6.18 -3.31
N LYS A 26 4.79 6.31 -2.41
CA LYS A 26 6.19 5.98 -2.68
C LYS A 26 6.50 4.54 -2.27
N PRO A 27 7.53 3.92 -2.85
CA PRO A 27 8.03 2.63 -2.38
C PRO A 27 8.42 2.66 -0.91
N TYR A 28 8.40 1.50 -0.26
CA TYR A 28 8.86 1.38 1.11
C TYR A 28 10.33 1.80 1.25
N PRO A 29 10.71 2.48 2.35
CA PRO A 29 12.10 2.77 2.62
C PRO A 29 12.87 1.47 2.94
N GLU A 30 14.09 1.38 2.48
CA GLU A 30 14.98 0.24 2.78
C GLU A 30 15.96 0.60 3.88
N TYR A 31 16.01 -0.23 4.92
CA TYR A 31 16.99 -0.14 6.00
C TYR A 31 18.02 -1.25 5.89
N ARG A 32 19.28 -0.88 5.97
CA ARG A 32 20.40 -1.83 6.09
C ARG A 32 21.22 -1.46 7.30
N SER A 33 21.35 -2.40 8.23
CA SER A 33 22.18 -2.23 9.44
C SER A 33 23.52 -2.91 9.27
N TYR A 34 24.57 -2.19 9.57
CA TYR A 34 25.96 -2.66 9.61
C TYR A 34 26.46 -2.60 11.04
N SER A 35 27.67 -3.08 11.31
CA SER A 35 28.25 -3.08 12.66
C SER A 35 28.44 -1.68 13.24
N ASP A 36 28.69 -0.69 12.41
CA ASP A 36 29.04 0.69 12.77
C ASP A 36 28.20 1.75 12.04
N ALA A 37 27.27 1.34 11.19
CA ALA A 37 26.45 2.24 10.38
C ALA A 37 25.05 1.71 10.13
N VAL A 38 24.13 2.62 9.83
CA VAL A 38 22.79 2.32 9.30
C VAL A 38 22.63 3.07 8.00
N SER A 39 22.26 2.36 6.94
CA SER A 39 21.88 2.95 5.66
C SER A 39 20.37 3.00 5.55
N LEU A 40 19.84 4.14 5.14
CA LEU A 40 18.44 4.36 4.81
C LEU A 40 18.33 4.81 3.35
N THR A 41 17.63 4.03 2.53
CA THR A 41 17.31 4.41 1.16
C THR A 41 15.85 4.84 1.08
N MET A 42 15.61 6.02 0.56
CA MET A 42 14.27 6.56 0.29
C MET A 42 14.14 6.88 -1.19
N TYR A 43 13.01 6.51 -1.77
CA TYR A 43 12.71 6.72 -3.18
C TYR A 43 11.86 7.97 -3.36
N SER A 44 12.15 8.79 -4.37
CA SER A 44 11.43 10.04 -4.64
C SER A 44 10.24 9.87 -5.60
N GLY A 45 10.24 8.80 -6.39
CA GLY A 45 9.16 8.50 -7.35
C GLY A 45 7.83 8.22 -6.65
N ILE A 46 6.71 8.59 -7.27
CA ILE A 46 5.36 8.17 -6.87
C ILE A 46 4.98 7.02 -7.78
N ASP A 47 4.83 5.82 -7.20
CA ASP A 47 4.52 4.61 -7.98
C ASP A 47 3.01 4.39 -8.11
N ASP A 48 2.22 4.95 -7.20
CA ASP A 48 0.78 4.70 -7.13
C ASP A 48 0.01 5.99 -6.78
N ILE A 49 -0.27 6.78 -7.81
CA ILE A 49 -1.03 8.04 -7.69
C ILE A 49 -2.48 7.76 -7.26
N GLU A 50 -3.07 6.68 -7.73
CA GLU A 50 -4.46 6.33 -7.43
C GLU A 50 -4.63 5.94 -5.95
N PHE A 51 -3.67 5.22 -5.39
CA PHE A 51 -3.64 4.95 -3.95
C PHE A 51 -3.58 6.25 -3.14
N VAL A 52 -2.75 7.22 -3.55
CA VAL A 52 -2.65 8.53 -2.88
C VAL A 52 -3.97 9.28 -2.92
N LYS A 53 -4.58 9.39 -4.10
CA LYS A 53 -5.89 10.04 -4.27
C LYS A 53 -6.95 9.37 -3.38
N PHE A 54 -7.01 8.04 -3.44
CA PHE A 54 -7.94 7.27 -2.61
C PHE A 54 -7.75 7.53 -1.11
N ILE A 55 -6.51 7.45 -0.60
CA ILE A 55 -6.24 7.72 0.82
C ILE A 55 -6.64 9.15 1.19
N ALA A 56 -6.34 10.13 0.34
CA ALA A 56 -6.72 11.53 0.56
C ALA A 56 -8.25 11.72 0.60
N GLU A 57 -8.99 11.08 -0.29
CA GLU A 57 -10.45 11.12 -0.34
C GLU A 57 -11.08 10.48 0.91
N GLU A 58 -10.61 9.30 1.32
CA GLU A 58 -11.11 8.62 2.52
C GLU A 58 -10.78 9.38 3.80
N GLN A 59 -9.60 10.01 3.89
CA GLN A 59 -9.23 10.85 5.02
C GLN A 59 -10.13 12.10 5.11
N ASN A 60 -10.41 12.74 3.99
CA ASN A 60 -11.24 13.93 3.94
C ASN A 60 -12.73 13.62 4.19
N SER A 61 -13.26 12.56 3.58
CA SER A 61 -14.68 12.22 3.64
C SER A 61 -15.11 11.64 4.98
N ARG A 62 -14.23 10.90 5.66
CA ARG A 62 -14.55 10.17 6.90
C ARG A 62 -13.76 10.63 8.11
N GLN A 63 -12.94 11.67 7.99
CA GLN A 63 -12.00 12.10 9.03
C GLN A 63 -11.15 10.93 9.54
N TRP A 64 -10.79 10.02 8.63
CA TRP A 64 -10.05 8.83 8.97
C TRP A 64 -8.58 9.14 9.22
N ASN A 65 -8.18 9.00 10.47
CA ASN A 65 -6.76 9.01 10.83
C ASN A 65 -6.21 7.58 10.66
N SER A 66 -5.63 7.28 9.50
CA SER A 66 -5.07 5.97 9.19
C SER A 66 -3.84 5.68 10.03
N SER A 67 -3.79 4.50 10.66
CA SER A 67 -2.57 4.01 11.26
C SER A 67 -1.59 3.53 10.17
N LEU A 68 -0.29 3.52 10.48
CA LEU A 68 0.71 2.96 9.56
C LEU A 68 0.37 1.51 9.17
N ALA A 69 -0.05 0.69 10.13
CA ALA A 69 -0.42 -0.70 9.88
C ALA A 69 -1.60 -0.83 8.89
N GLU A 70 -2.60 0.03 8.99
CA GLU A 70 -3.71 0.06 8.04
C GLU A 70 -3.24 0.45 6.63
N LEU A 71 -2.42 1.48 6.52
CA LEU A 71 -1.84 1.91 5.24
C LEU A 71 -1.00 0.82 4.58
N MET A 72 -0.15 0.12 5.36
CA MET A 72 0.67 -0.97 4.85
C MET A 72 -0.17 -2.13 4.31
N ILE A 73 -1.23 -2.53 5.03
CA ILE A 73 -2.15 -3.58 4.57
C ILE A 73 -2.86 -3.16 3.28
N LEU A 74 -3.39 -1.94 3.23
CA LEU A 74 -4.07 -1.44 2.03
C LEU A 74 -3.11 -1.37 0.84
N ARG A 75 -1.91 -0.82 1.03
CA ARG A 75 -0.89 -0.74 -0.03
C ARG A 75 -0.50 -2.12 -0.54
N PHE A 76 -0.31 -3.09 0.35
CA PHE A 76 -0.05 -4.48 -0.05
C PHE A 76 -1.19 -5.04 -0.91
N LEU A 77 -2.44 -4.77 -0.52
CA LEU A 77 -3.61 -5.27 -1.23
C LEU A 77 -3.86 -4.59 -2.58
N THR A 78 -3.28 -3.41 -2.84
CA THR A 78 -3.31 -2.80 -4.19
C THR A 78 -2.43 -3.57 -5.18
N ASP A 79 -1.31 -4.11 -4.71
CA ASP A 79 -0.38 -4.88 -5.54
C ASP A 79 -0.74 -6.38 -5.57
N ASN A 80 -1.33 -6.86 -4.47
CA ASN A 80 -1.66 -8.26 -4.25
C ASN A 80 -3.16 -8.42 -3.98
N ARG A 81 -3.81 -9.31 -4.69
CA ARG A 81 -5.27 -9.47 -4.59
C ARG A 81 -5.78 -9.87 -3.21
N ARG A 82 -4.98 -10.56 -2.42
CA ARG A 82 -5.39 -11.16 -1.13
C ARG A 82 -4.21 -11.21 -0.16
N ILE A 83 -4.54 -11.12 1.13
CA ILE A 83 -3.59 -11.32 2.23
C ILE A 83 -4.22 -12.24 3.29
N SER A 84 -3.46 -13.19 3.82
CA SER A 84 -3.86 -13.97 4.99
C SER A 84 -3.49 -13.25 6.28
N PHE A 85 -4.00 -13.71 7.41
CA PHE A 85 -3.62 -13.15 8.72
C PHE A 85 -2.11 -13.29 9.00
N SER A 86 -1.51 -14.43 8.62
CA SER A 86 -0.08 -14.67 8.80
C SER A 86 0.78 -13.75 7.95
N GLU A 87 0.42 -13.58 6.68
CA GLU A 87 1.10 -12.64 5.77
C GLU A 87 0.96 -11.19 6.25
N ALA A 88 -0.22 -10.79 6.73
CA ALA A 88 -0.43 -9.46 7.29
C ALA A 88 0.41 -9.23 8.55
N ARG A 89 0.53 -10.23 9.42
CA ARG A 89 1.37 -10.15 10.62
C ARG A 89 2.85 -10.03 10.27
N GLU A 90 3.31 -10.77 9.28
CA GLU A 90 4.68 -10.71 8.78
C GLU A 90 4.98 -9.35 8.13
N LEU A 91 4.07 -8.86 7.27
CA LEU A 91 4.15 -7.54 6.66
C LEU A 91 4.32 -6.43 7.70
N LEU A 92 3.51 -6.49 8.76
CA LEU A 92 3.52 -5.48 9.83
C LEU A 92 4.66 -5.67 10.82
N GLN A 93 5.36 -6.80 10.81
CA GLN A 93 6.31 -7.21 11.84
C GLN A 93 5.75 -7.02 13.26
N GLY A 94 4.42 -7.17 13.38
CA GLY A 94 3.65 -6.80 14.55
C GLY A 94 3.17 -7.99 15.39
N THR A 95 2.59 -7.66 16.54
CA THR A 95 1.91 -8.63 17.38
C THR A 95 0.57 -9.05 16.76
N LYS A 96 0.04 -10.20 17.22
CA LYS A 96 -1.31 -10.64 16.82
C LYS A 96 -2.36 -9.57 17.06
N ASP A 97 -2.27 -8.86 18.18
CA ASP A 97 -3.25 -7.85 18.59
C ASP A 97 -3.25 -6.63 17.65
N ILE A 98 -2.08 -6.14 17.27
CA ILE A 98 -1.96 -5.03 16.32
C ILE A 98 -2.52 -5.43 14.97
N THR A 99 -2.15 -6.61 14.46
CA THR A 99 -2.64 -7.13 13.18
C THR A 99 -4.16 -7.29 13.18
N GLN A 100 -4.71 -7.92 14.23
CA GLN A 100 -6.15 -8.13 14.34
C GLN A 100 -6.92 -6.81 14.45
N LYS A 101 -6.43 -5.86 15.24
CA LYS A 101 -7.04 -4.52 15.37
C LYS A 101 -7.06 -3.78 14.05
N SER A 102 -5.96 -3.81 13.30
CA SER A 102 -5.86 -3.14 12.00
C SER A 102 -6.79 -3.75 10.97
N LEU A 103 -6.81 -5.09 10.86
CA LEU A 103 -7.72 -5.80 9.95
C LEU A 103 -9.19 -5.53 10.31
N ASN A 104 -9.56 -5.64 11.59
CA ASN A 104 -10.92 -5.37 12.05
C ASN A 104 -11.34 -3.90 11.80
N SER A 105 -10.42 -2.97 11.98
CA SER A 105 -10.66 -1.55 11.70
C SER A 105 -10.94 -1.32 10.20
N LEU A 106 -10.14 -1.92 9.32
CA LEU A 106 -10.33 -1.83 7.87
C LEU A 106 -11.64 -2.47 7.41
N ILE A 107 -12.03 -3.62 8.00
CA ILE A 107 -13.33 -4.27 7.74
C ILE A 107 -14.47 -3.35 8.18
N LYS A 108 -14.40 -2.80 9.40
CA LYS A 108 -15.43 -1.90 9.94
C LYS A 108 -15.60 -0.65 9.07
N LYS A 109 -14.53 -0.18 8.46
CA LYS A 109 -14.54 0.96 7.52
C LYS A 109 -15.05 0.57 6.12
N GLY A 110 -15.24 -0.72 5.83
CA GLY A 110 -15.68 -1.22 4.53
C GLY A 110 -14.61 -1.09 3.44
N LEU A 111 -13.33 -1.08 3.84
CA LEU A 111 -12.19 -0.97 2.91
C LEU A 111 -11.71 -2.34 2.47
N ILE A 112 -11.79 -3.32 3.35
CA ILE A 112 -11.48 -4.73 3.07
C ILE A 112 -12.63 -5.63 3.47
N GLU A 113 -12.68 -6.80 2.87
CA GLU A 113 -13.65 -7.86 3.19
C GLU A 113 -12.95 -9.21 3.36
N ILE A 114 -13.65 -10.16 4.01
CA ILE A 114 -13.15 -11.52 4.22
C ILE A 114 -13.62 -12.41 3.06
N SER A 115 -12.68 -13.07 2.41
CA SER A 115 -12.93 -14.09 1.38
C SER A 115 -12.27 -15.40 1.79
N GLY A 116 -13.06 -16.31 2.36
CA GLY A 116 -12.57 -17.57 2.95
C GLY A 116 -11.65 -17.31 4.15
N LYS A 117 -10.39 -17.70 4.04
CA LYS A 117 -9.36 -17.49 5.09
C LYS A 117 -8.45 -16.28 4.81
N LYS A 118 -8.78 -15.48 3.81
CA LYS A 118 -7.97 -14.32 3.38
C LYS A 118 -8.80 -13.04 3.39
N TYR A 119 -8.12 -11.92 3.40
CA TYR A 119 -8.68 -10.58 3.30
C TYR A 119 -8.39 -10.02 1.92
N MET A 120 -9.30 -9.22 1.39
CA MET A 120 -9.17 -8.57 0.08
C MET A 120 -9.81 -7.18 0.11
N LEU A 121 -9.47 -6.34 -0.85
CA LEU A 121 -10.15 -5.05 -1.01
C LEU A 121 -11.63 -5.29 -1.35
N THR A 122 -12.52 -4.46 -0.81
CA THR A 122 -13.93 -4.47 -1.25
C THR A 122 -14.02 -4.07 -2.71
N ALA A 123 -15.10 -4.50 -3.41
CA ALA A 123 -15.30 -4.19 -4.82
C ALA A 123 -15.22 -2.67 -5.10
N LYS A 124 -15.80 -1.85 -4.20
CA LYS A 124 -15.72 -0.38 -4.28
C LYS A 124 -14.29 0.13 -4.24
N MET A 125 -13.48 -0.41 -3.31
CA MET A 125 -12.07 -0.09 -3.17
C MET A 125 -11.27 -0.50 -4.39
N TYR A 126 -11.49 -1.73 -4.83
CA TYR A 126 -10.78 -2.27 -5.98
C TYR A 126 -11.01 -1.44 -7.24
N GLN A 127 -12.25 -1.00 -7.47
CA GLN A 127 -12.58 -0.10 -8.59
C GLN A 127 -11.92 1.27 -8.45
N ALA A 128 -11.89 1.85 -7.24
CA ALA A 128 -11.27 3.16 -7.02
C ALA A 128 -9.76 3.15 -7.27
N VAL A 129 -9.08 2.05 -6.89
CA VAL A 129 -7.61 1.94 -6.98
C VAL A 129 -7.13 1.38 -8.32
N LYS A 130 -7.95 0.56 -9.01
CA LYS A 130 -7.55 -0.15 -10.24
C LYS A 130 -8.28 0.29 -11.51
N SER A 131 -9.24 1.20 -11.40
CA SER A 131 -10.01 1.66 -12.59
C SER A 131 -9.09 2.22 -13.68
N ASP A 132 -8.01 2.90 -13.29
CA ASP A 132 -7.08 3.47 -14.26
C ASP A 132 -6.10 2.44 -14.83
N ILE A 133 -5.75 1.40 -14.10
CA ILE A 133 -4.86 0.34 -14.62
C ILE A 133 -5.60 -0.50 -15.67
N GLU A 134 -6.84 -0.91 -15.40
CA GLU A 134 -7.65 -1.61 -16.40
C GLU A 134 -7.95 -0.72 -17.62
N TYR A 135 -8.29 0.55 -17.39
CA TYR A 135 -8.51 1.53 -18.46
C TYR A 135 -7.22 1.79 -19.26
N MET A 136 -6.06 1.88 -18.62
CA MET A 136 -4.78 2.04 -19.30
C MET A 136 -4.37 0.76 -20.03
N GLN A 137 -4.61 -0.41 -19.45
CA GLN A 137 -4.39 -1.69 -20.12
C GLN A 137 -5.28 -1.84 -21.34
N ASP A 138 -6.57 -1.49 -21.26
CA ASP A 138 -7.49 -1.50 -22.39
C ASP A 138 -7.07 -0.49 -23.47
N LYS A 139 -6.65 0.72 -23.10
CA LYS A 139 -6.11 1.71 -24.05
C LYS A 139 -4.83 1.23 -24.72
N VAL A 140 -3.89 0.67 -23.96
CA VAL A 140 -2.67 0.09 -24.52
C VAL A 140 -3.02 -1.08 -25.44
N LEU A 141 -3.94 -1.96 -25.05
CA LEU A 141 -4.40 -3.09 -25.88
C LEU A 141 -5.09 -2.61 -27.16
N GLN A 142 -5.95 -1.58 -27.07
CA GLN A 142 -6.59 -0.98 -28.24
C GLN A 142 -5.56 -0.30 -29.15
N TYR A 143 -4.59 0.42 -28.61
CA TYR A 143 -3.53 1.06 -29.38
C TYR A 143 -2.64 0.03 -30.08
N VAL A 144 -2.26 -1.03 -29.39
CA VAL A 144 -1.43 -2.11 -29.94
C VAL A 144 -2.19 -2.92 -31.01
N LYS A 145 -3.49 -3.17 -30.82
CA LYS A 145 -4.37 -3.76 -31.84
C LYS A 145 -4.52 -2.85 -33.07
N ALA A 146 -4.74 -1.56 -32.84
CA ALA A 146 -4.89 -0.58 -33.92
C ALA A 146 -3.60 -0.39 -34.75
N LYS A 147 -2.44 -0.62 -34.14
CA LYS A 147 -1.13 -0.57 -34.80
C LYS A 147 -0.69 -1.89 -35.42
N GLY A 148 -1.48 -2.97 -35.30
CA GLY A 148 -1.14 -4.28 -35.84
C GLY A 148 0.10 -4.93 -35.18
N LEU A 149 0.45 -4.50 -33.96
CA LEU A 149 1.64 -4.91 -33.24
C LEU A 149 1.46 -6.17 -32.39
N ILE A 150 0.23 -6.70 -32.29
CA ILE A 150 -0.04 -8.02 -31.71
C ILE A 150 -0.42 -8.95 -32.86
N MET A 151 0.45 -9.92 -33.15
CA MET A 151 0.02 -11.10 -33.87
C MET A 151 -0.83 -11.98 -32.94
N GLU A 152 -1.84 -12.62 -33.49
CA GLU A 152 -2.88 -13.44 -32.84
C GLU A 152 -2.39 -14.62 -31.97
N TYR A 153 -1.09 -14.73 -31.72
CA TYR A 153 -0.47 -15.88 -31.07
C TYR A 153 -0.26 -15.74 -29.55
N MET A 154 -0.68 -14.63 -28.93
CA MET A 154 -0.52 -14.44 -27.48
C MET A 154 -1.83 -14.54 -26.67
N VAL A 155 -2.83 -15.26 -27.17
CA VAL A 155 -4.09 -15.53 -26.45
C VAL A 155 -4.21 -17.00 -26.04
N VAL A 156 -3.11 -17.73 -25.90
CA VAL A 156 -3.13 -19.09 -25.34
C VAL A 156 -2.02 -19.19 -24.28
N LEU A 157 -2.29 -18.66 -23.11
CA LEU A 157 -1.75 -19.13 -21.83
C LEU A 157 -2.69 -18.72 -20.70
#